data_83b9e63de0fdb0ec01db8ba62a13368b
#
_entry.id   83b9e63de0fdb0ec01db8ba62a13368b
#
_cell.length_a   1.000
_cell.length_b   1.000
_cell.length_c   1.000
_cell.angle_alpha   90.00
_cell.angle_beta   90.00
_cell.angle_gamma   90.00
#
_symmetry.space_group_name_H-M   'P 1'
#
loop_
_entity.id
_entity.type
_entity.pdbx_description
1 polymer ?
#
loop_
_entity_poly.entity_id
_entity_poly.type
_entity_poly.pdbx_seq_one_letter_code
_entity_poly.pdbx_strand_id
1 'polypeptide(L)'
;MLLNVVVPAVISALGWGLKPIIDKKALVYFDFMEYFFVKMLILGFFGFLFMVLNYKLISDKISKKSVKWVIYAIIVQFLAVTAYFYALSVSRDTTIVVLLTYILPIIIVALLSHFYLKQKMNNGMIGSIAIIVLGLLGFGYYKDK
;
A
#
# COMPACT_ATOMS: atom_id res chain seq x y z
N MET A 1 -1.01 -10.81 -23.27
CA MET A 1 -0.58 -11.02 -21.88
C MET A 1 -0.17 -9.72 -21.18
N LEU A 2 0.64 -8.86 -21.81
CA LEU A 2 1.11 -7.60 -21.20
C LEU A 2 -0.03 -6.63 -20.86
N LEU A 3 -1.00 -6.43 -21.75
CA LEU A 3 -2.16 -5.54 -21.55
C LEU A 3 -3.00 -5.94 -20.32
N ASN A 4 -3.18 -7.23 -20.08
CA ASN A 4 -3.97 -7.73 -18.94
C ASN A 4 -3.31 -7.46 -17.57
N VAL A 5 -2.04 -7.10 -17.56
CA VAL A 5 -1.29 -6.72 -16.35
C VAL A 5 -1.16 -5.20 -16.28
N VAL A 6 -0.81 -4.56 -17.39
CA VAL A 6 -0.51 -3.12 -17.42
C VAL A 6 -1.74 -2.26 -17.14
N VAL A 7 -2.88 -2.57 -17.77
CA VAL A 7 -4.10 -1.76 -17.59
C VAL A 7 -4.57 -1.76 -16.12
N PRO A 8 -4.76 -2.91 -15.45
CA PRO A 8 -5.12 -2.91 -14.03
C PRO A 8 -4.07 -2.25 -13.14
N ALA A 9 -2.78 -2.40 -13.46
CA ALA A 9 -1.71 -1.77 -12.69
C ALA A 9 -1.75 -0.24 -12.80
N VAL A 10 -2.02 0.31 -14.00
CA VAL A 10 -2.18 1.76 -14.20
C VAL A 10 -3.40 2.29 -13.44
N ILE A 11 -4.55 1.60 -13.54
CA ILE A 11 -5.76 1.99 -12.79
C ILE A 11 -5.49 1.98 -11.28
N SER A 12 -4.82 0.94 -10.79
CA SER A 12 -4.40 0.84 -9.39
C SER A 12 -3.47 1.99 -8.99
N ALA A 13 -2.48 2.31 -9.82
CA ALA A 13 -1.54 3.41 -9.56
C ALA A 13 -2.24 4.77 -9.49
N LEU A 14 -3.21 5.04 -10.39
CA LEU A 14 -4.03 6.25 -10.34
C LEU A 14 -4.85 6.32 -9.05
N GLY A 15 -5.51 5.23 -8.66
CA GLY A 15 -6.27 5.16 -7.40
C GLY A 15 -5.39 5.40 -6.18
N TRP A 16 -4.24 4.74 -6.10
CA TRP A 16 -3.29 4.92 -5.01
C TRP A 16 -2.66 6.32 -4.99
N GLY A 17 -2.42 6.93 -6.16
CA GLY A 17 -1.91 8.31 -6.26
C GLY A 17 -2.92 9.36 -5.80
N LEU A 18 -4.20 9.18 -6.08
CA LEU A 18 -5.27 10.09 -5.65
C LEU A 18 -5.65 9.92 -4.17
N LYS A 19 -5.53 8.70 -3.65
CA LYS A 19 -5.93 8.34 -2.30
C LYS A 19 -5.36 9.27 -1.20
N PRO A 20 -4.06 9.60 -1.15
CA PRO A 20 -3.50 10.47 -0.11
C PRO A 20 -4.11 11.86 -0.07
N ILE A 21 -4.46 12.41 -1.24
CA ILE A 21 -5.08 13.73 -1.36
C ILE A 21 -6.49 13.71 -0.78
N ILE A 22 -7.25 12.66 -1.11
CA ILE A 22 -8.61 12.45 -0.60
C ILE A 22 -8.59 12.19 0.91
N ASP A 23 -7.69 11.31 1.38
CA ASP A 23 -7.51 11.00 2.79
C ASP A 23 -7.14 12.27 3.59
N LYS A 24 -6.22 13.09 3.06
CA LYS A 24 -5.84 14.36 3.72
C LYS A 24 -7.01 15.35 3.82
N LYS A 25 -7.85 15.45 2.80
CA LYS A 25 -9.07 16.25 2.83
C LYS A 25 -10.07 15.74 3.87
N ALA A 26 -10.23 14.44 3.99
CA ALA A 26 -11.13 13.84 4.98
C ALA A 26 -10.64 14.11 6.43
N LEU A 27 -9.33 14.07 6.67
CA LEU A 27 -8.71 14.38 7.96
C LEU A 27 -8.83 15.85 8.40
N VAL A 28 -9.41 16.72 7.59
CA VAL A 28 -9.83 18.08 8.01
C VAL A 28 -11.11 18.03 8.85
N TYR A 29 -11.96 17.02 8.62
CA TYR A 29 -13.29 16.88 9.26
C TYR A 29 -13.30 15.86 10.41
N PHE A 30 -12.34 14.96 10.42
CA PHE A 30 -12.22 13.87 11.40
C PHE A 30 -10.83 13.88 12.02
N ASP A 31 -10.72 13.51 13.28
CA ASP A 31 -9.41 13.10 13.77
C ASP A 31 -8.96 11.79 13.10
N PHE A 32 -7.67 11.43 13.28
CA PHE A 32 -7.15 10.27 12.54
C PHE A 32 -7.80 8.96 12.96
N MET A 33 -8.17 8.80 14.25
CA MET A 33 -8.85 7.60 14.76
C MET A 33 -10.28 7.50 14.26
N GLU A 34 -11.02 8.59 14.32
CA GLU A 34 -12.39 8.65 13.80
C GLU A 34 -12.42 8.30 12.31
N TYR A 35 -11.57 8.94 11.51
CA TYR A 35 -11.47 8.66 10.08
C TYR A 35 -11.09 7.20 9.82
N PHE A 36 -10.12 6.67 10.57
CA PHE A 36 -9.69 5.29 10.45
C PHE A 36 -10.84 4.31 10.72
N PHE A 37 -11.57 4.49 11.83
CA PHE A 37 -12.70 3.62 12.17
C PHE A 37 -13.84 3.69 11.14
N VAL A 38 -14.26 4.88 10.74
CA VAL A 38 -15.31 5.05 9.72
C VAL A 38 -14.90 4.38 8.42
N LYS A 39 -13.68 4.57 7.99
CA LYS A 39 -13.16 3.97 6.76
C LYS A 39 -13.10 2.45 6.84
N MET A 40 -12.62 1.88 7.96
CA MET A 40 -12.56 0.43 8.16
C MET A 40 -13.95 -0.20 8.22
N LEU A 41 -14.91 0.48 8.81
CA LEU A 41 -16.30 0.02 8.87
C LEU A 41 -16.91 -0.07 7.46
N ILE A 42 -16.73 0.98 6.65
CA ILE A 42 -17.23 1.01 5.27
C ILE A 42 -16.56 -0.07 4.42
N LEU A 43 -15.23 -0.20 4.50
CA LEU A 43 -14.49 -1.24 3.78
C LEU A 43 -14.91 -2.65 4.21
N GLY A 44 -15.14 -2.86 5.51
CA GLY A 44 -15.63 -4.11 6.07
C GLY A 44 -17.00 -4.48 5.52
N PHE A 45 -17.91 -3.51 5.41
CA PHE A 45 -19.22 -3.71 4.81
C PHE A 45 -19.13 -4.15 3.34
N PHE A 46 -18.33 -3.47 2.52
CA PHE A 46 -18.12 -3.86 1.12
C PHE A 46 -17.45 -5.25 1.02
N GLY A 47 -16.47 -5.54 1.87
CA GLY A 47 -15.83 -6.85 1.93
C GLY A 47 -16.82 -7.96 2.28
N PHE A 48 -17.70 -7.74 3.25
CA PHE A 48 -18.78 -8.67 3.63
C PHE A 48 -19.78 -8.88 2.48
N LEU A 49 -20.22 -7.81 1.84
CA LEU A 49 -21.11 -7.88 0.69
C LEU A 49 -20.49 -8.71 -0.46
N PHE A 50 -19.22 -8.43 -0.77
CA PHE A 50 -18.49 -9.19 -1.80
C PHE A 50 -18.35 -10.67 -1.43
N MET A 51 -18.11 -10.99 -0.18
CA MET A 51 -18.04 -12.38 0.32
C MET A 51 -19.37 -13.11 0.14
N VAL A 52 -20.49 -12.48 0.47
CA VAL A 52 -21.83 -13.06 0.32
C VAL A 52 -22.13 -13.35 -1.14
N LEU A 53 -21.83 -12.40 -2.03
CA LEU A 53 -22.06 -12.55 -3.47
C LEU A 53 -21.19 -13.64 -4.11
N ASN A 54 -20.01 -13.90 -3.56
CA ASN A 54 -19.04 -14.84 -4.12
C ASN A 54 -18.80 -16.07 -3.22
N TYR A 55 -19.72 -16.38 -2.31
CA TYR A 55 -19.55 -17.44 -1.30
C TYR A 55 -19.13 -18.79 -1.90
N LYS A 56 -19.76 -19.21 -2.99
CA LYS A 56 -19.44 -20.49 -3.66
C LYS A 56 -18.00 -20.55 -4.20
N LEU A 57 -17.45 -19.42 -4.66
CA LEU A 57 -16.07 -19.35 -5.16
C LEU A 57 -15.04 -19.42 -4.04
N ILE A 58 -15.43 -19.03 -2.83
CA ILE A 58 -14.53 -18.85 -1.69
C ILE A 58 -14.55 -20.10 -0.80
N SER A 59 -15.72 -20.73 -0.59
CA SER A 59 -15.92 -21.81 0.38
C SER A 59 -14.94 -22.97 0.20
N ASP A 60 -14.72 -23.40 -1.05
CA ASP A 60 -13.87 -24.56 -1.36
C ASP A 60 -12.37 -24.30 -1.14
N LYS A 61 -11.99 -23.03 -1.03
CA LYS A 61 -10.58 -22.59 -0.86
C LYS A 61 -10.23 -22.25 0.58
N ILE A 62 -11.22 -22.18 1.47
CA ILE A 62 -11.00 -21.87 2.88
C ILE A 62 -10.44 -23.11 3.59
N SER A 63 -9.20 -23.03 4.03
CA SER A 63 -8.52 -24.02 4.85
C SER A 63 -7.82 -23.35 6.03
N LYS A 64 -7.52 -24.12 7.09
CA LYS A 64 -6.75 -23.59 8.23
C LYS A 64 -5.42 -22.93 7.79
N LYS A 65 -4.77 -23.49 6.76
CA LYS A 65 -3.51 -22.98 6.22
C LYS A 65 -3.70 -21.67 5.48
N SER A 66 -4.73 -21.55 4.63
CA SER A 66 -5.01 -20.31 3.89
C SER A 66 -5.46 -19.19 4.83
N VAL A 67 -6.32 -19.49 5.80
CA VAL A 67 -6.80 -18.50 6.80
C VAL A 67 -5.65 -17.94 7.64
N LYS A 68 -4.68 -18.77 8.05
CA LYS A 68 -3.50 -18.29 8.78
C LYS A 68 -2.74 -17.18 8.02
N TRP A 69 -2.49 -17.37 6.73
CA TRP A 69 -1.80 -16.36 5.92
C TRP A 69 -2.63 -15.10 5.71
N VAL A 70 -3.96 -15.24 5.57
CA VAL A 70 -4.86 -14.10 5.50
C VAL A 70 -4.84 -13.29 6.80
N ILE A 71 -4.85 -13.95 7.97
CA ILE A 71 -4.77 -13.26 9.26
C ILE A 71 -3.46 -12.48 9.38
N TYR A 72 -2.32 -13.07 9.01
CA TYR A 72 -1.05 -12.36 9.02
C TYR A 72 -1.06 -11.14 8.10
N ALA A 73 -1.61 -11.28 6.88
CA ALA A 73 -1.73 -10.17 5.95
C ALA A 73 -2.60 -9.04 6.52
N ILE A 74 -3.73 -9.38 7.17
CA ILE A 74 -4.62 -8.39 7.81
C ILE A 74 -3.90 -7.65 8.94
N ILE A 75 -3.18 -8.36 9.82
CA ILE A 75 -2.44 -7.73 10.93
C ILE A 75 -1.40 -6.76 10.38
N VAL A 76 -0.58 -7.19 9.42
CA VAL A 76 0.45 -6.34 8.80
C VAL A 76 -0.18 -5.12 8.12
N GLN A 77 -1.27 -5.33 7.37
CA GLN A 77 -1.97 -4.25 6.70
C GLN A 77 -2.59 -3.27 7.68
N PHE A 78 -3.20 -3.75 8.77
CA PHE A 78 -3.77 -2.91 9.82
C PHE A 78 -2.72 -1.99 10.43
N LEU A 79 -1.56 -2.53 10.82
CA LEU A 79 -0.45 -1.75 11.37
C LEU A 79 0.07 -0.71 10.35
N ALA A 80 0.27 -1.13 9.10
CA ALA A 80 0.76 -0.23 8.05
C ALA A 80 -0.23 0.92 7.76
N VAL A 81 -1.53 0.61 7.68
CA VAL A 81 -2.57 1.61 7.39
C VAL A 81 -2.73 2.58 8.56
N THR A 82 -2.68 2.10 9.81
CA THR A 82 -2.73 2.95 11.00
C THR A 82 -1.53 3.91 11.03
N ALA A 83 -0.32 3.40 10.82
CA ALA A 83 0.89 4.22 10.75
C ALA A 83 0.82 5.26 9.62
N TYR A 84 0.31 4.87 8.44
CA TYR A 84 0.12 5.78 7.31
C TYR A 84 -0.84 6.93 7.65
N PHE A 85 -2.01 6.64 8.23
CA PHE A 85 -2.97 7.70 8.58
C PHE A 85 -2.45 8.60 9.68
N TYR A 86 -1.75 8.05 10.66
CA TYR A 86 -1.08 8.86 11.67
C TYR A 86 -0.05 9.79 11.03
N ALA A 87 0.86 9.27 10.20
CA ALA A 87 1.84 10.08 9.49
C ALA A 87 1.18 11.19 8.64
N LEU A 88 0.07 10.85 7.95
CA LEU A 88 -0.66 11.80 7.13
C LEU A 88 -1.36 12.89 7.98
N SER A 89 -1.86 12.55 9.17
CA SER A 89 -2.52 13.51 10.06
C SER A 89 -1.55 14.54 10.63
N VAL A 90 -0.37 14.10 11.09
CA VAL A 90 0.63 14.96 11.71
C VAL A 90 1.52 15.71 10.72
N SER A 91 1.67 15.18 9.51
CA SER A 91 2.52 15.81 8.48
C SER A 91 1.86 17.03 7.87
N ARG A 92 2.63 18.12 7.77
CA ARG A 92 2.24 19.30 6.97
C ARG A 92 2.34 19.05 5.48
N ASP A 93 3.16 18.08 5.07
CA ASP A 93 3.44 17.76 3.69
C ASP A 93 3.04 16.33 3.32
N THR A 94 1.95 16.25 2.59
CA THR A 94 1.42 14.98 2.06
C THR A 94 2.44 14.28 1.14
N THR A 95 3.25 15.05 0.40
CA THR A 95 4.19 14.49 -0.59
C THR A 95 5.26 13.63 0.07
N ILE A 96 5.82 14.07 1.22
CA ILE A 96 6.81 13.28 1.95
C ILE A 96 6.20 11.96 2.43
N VAL A 97 5.00 12.00 3.02
CA VAL A 97 4.32 10.79 3.50
C VAL A 97 4.10 9.81 2.35
N VAL A 98 3.66 10.33 1.20
CA VAL A 98 3.44 9.53 -0.01
C VAL A 98 4.74 8.91 -0.51
N LEU A 99 5.80 9.71 -0.65
CA LEU A 99 7.11 9.21 -1.10
C LEU A 99 7.62 8.09 -0.21
N LEU A 100 7.62 8.28 1.11
CA LEU A 100 8.08 7.26 2.05
C LEU A 100 7.18 6.02 2.03
N THR A 101 5.87 6.18 1.98
CA THR A 101 4.92 5.07 2.08
C THR A 101 4.85 4.23 0.80
N TYR A 102 5.07 4.82 -0.38
CA TYR A 102 4.93 4.09 -1.65
C TYR A 102 6.25 3.72 -2.31
N ILE A 103 7.31 4.48 -2.08
CA ILE A 103 8.61 4.18 -2.71
C ILE A 103 9.44 3.23 -1.85
N LEU A 104 9.50 3.42 -0.52
CA LEU A 104 10.23 2.48 0.34
C LEU A 104 9.77 1.02 0.20
N PRO A 105 8.47 0.70 0.13
CA PRO A 105 8.04 -0.67 -0.11
C PRO A 105 8.58 -1.30 -1.40
N ILE A 106 8.80 -0.51 -2.46
CA ILE A 106 9.39 -1.04 -3.70
C ILE A 106 10.78 -1.59 -3.43
N ILE A 107 11.60 -0.85 -2.67
CA ILE A 107 12.95 -1.26 -2.29
C ILE A 107 12.90 -2.48 -1.37
N ILE A 108 12.03 -2.45 -0.35
CA ILE A 108 11.86 -3.55 0.61
C ILE A 108 11.41 -4.82 -0.12
N VAL A 109 10.40 -4.73 -1.00
CA VAL A 109 9.90 -5.88 -1.77
C VAL A 109 10.99 -6.43 -2.68
N ALA A 110 11.76 -5.58 -3.35
CA ALA A 110 12.85 -6.03 -4.21
C ALA A 110 13.91 -6.80 -3.41
N LEU A 111 14.33 -6.28 -2.25
CA LEU A 111 15.29 -6.94 -1.37
C LEU A 111 14.74 -8.27 -0.83
N LEU A 112 13.53 -8.28 -0.29
CA LEU A 112 12.90 -9.48 0.25
C LEU A 112 12.67 -10.54 -0.85
N SER A 113 12.27 -10.12 -2.05
CA SER A 113 12.12 -11.03 -3.18
C SER A 113 13.45 -11.70 -3.56
N HIS A 114 14.54 -10.95 -3.49
CA HIS A 114 15.86 -11.51 -3.75
C HIS A 114 16.30 -12.51 -2.67
N PHE A 115 16.25 -12.08 -1.38
CA PHE A 115 16.77 -12.90 -0.28
C PHE A 115 15.84 -14.03 0.13
N TYR A 116 14.53 -13.79 0.16
CA TYR A 116 13.56 -14.76 0.70
C TYR A 116 12.95 -15.64 -0.40
N LEU A 117 12.60 -15.06 -1.54
CA LEU A 117 12.03 -15.80 -2.67
C LEU A 117 13.07 -16.29 -3.65
N LYS A 118 14.38 -16.01 -3.41
CA LYS A 118 15.51 -16.40 -4.25
C LYS A 118 15.34 -15.96 -5.72
N GLN A 119 14.61 -14.86 -5.95
CA GLN A 119 14.45 -14.31 -7.29
C GLN A 119 15.75 -13.64 -7.74
N LYS A 120 16.17 -13.95 -8.95
CA LYS A 120 17.40 -13.34 -9.52
C LYS A 120 17.14 -11.86 -9.83
N MET A 121 17.92 -10.98 -9.23
CA MET A 121 17.98 -9.58 -9.62
C MET A 121 19.00 -9.40 -10.71
N ASN A 122 18.61 -8.81 -11.82
CA ASN A 122 19.55 -8.42 -12.87
C ASN A 122 20.14 -7.03 -12.60
N ASN A 123 21.24 -6.69 -13.27
CA ASN A 123 21.94 -5.42 -13.09
C ASN A 123 21.04 -4.20 -13.39
N GLY A 124 20.07 -4.34 -14.31
CA GLY A 124 19.09 -3.30 -14.60
C GLY A 124 18.14 -3.02 -13.43
N MET A 125 17.68 -4.06 -12.73
CA MET A 125 16.85 -3.90 -11.52
C MET A 125 17.63 -3.21 -10.40
N ILE A 126 18.88 -3.60 -10.17
CA ILE A 126 19.74 -2.97 -9.16
C ILE A 126 19.99 -1.52 -9.51
N GLY A 127 20.29 -1.20 -10.76
CA GLY A 127 20.45 0.18 -11.23
C GLY A 127 19.18 1.02 -11.06
N SER A 128 18.02 0.47 -11.37
CA SER A 128 16.74 1.17 -11.18
C SER A 128 16.46 1.48 -9.71
N ILE A 129 16.73 0.55 -8.80
CA ILE A 129 16.59 0.78 -7.35
C ILE A 129 17.55 1.89 -6.89
N ALA A 130 18.80 1.88 -7.36
CA ALA A 130 19.77 2.90 -7.01
C ALA A 130 19.32 4.30 -7.47
N ILE A 131 18.77 4.43 -8.69
CA ILE A 131 18.21 5.67 -9.21
C ILE A 131 17.04 6.17 -8.35
N ILE A 132 16.15 5.27 -7.94
CA ILE A 132 15.00 5.61 -7.06
C ILE A 132 15.51 6.14 -5.71
N VAL A 133 16.50 5.48 -5.11
CA VAL A 133 17.09 5.91 -3.82
C VAL A 133 17.75 7.28 -3.96
N LEU A 134 18.54 7.51 -5.01
CA LEU A 134 19.17 8.79 -5.27
C LEU A 134 18.14 9.91 -5.52
N GLY A 135 17.06 9.59 -6.24
CA GLY A 135 15.94 10.51 -6.44
C GLY A 135 15.27 10.92 -5.15
N LEU A 136 15.05 9.99 -4.22
CA LEU A 136 14.49 10.25 -2.89
C LEU A 136 15.40 11.16 -2.05
N LEU A 137 16.69 10.85 -2.03
CA LEU A 137 17.68 11.65 -1.30
C LEU A 137 17.77 13.06 -1.87
N GLY A 138 17.78 13.19 -3.21
CA GLY A 138 17.76 14.50 -3.88
C GLY A 138 16.50 15.30 -3.56
N PHE A 139 15.34 14.67 -3.61
CA PHE A 139 14.07 15.31 -3.26
C PHE A 139 14.09 15.84 -1.80
N GLY A 140 14.51 15.02 -0.84
CA GLY A 140 14.65 15.45 0.55
C GLY A 140 15.57 16.66 0.70
N TYR A 141 16.75 16.62 0.06
CA TYR A 141 17.73 17.70 0.12
C TYR A 141 17.21 19.05 -0.45
N TYR A 142 16.51 19.02 -1.58
CA TYR A 142 16.02 20.26 -2.21
C TYR A 142 14.77 20.83 -1.55
N LYS A 143 14.05 20.02 -0.79
CA LYS A 143 12.83 20.47 -0.13
C LYS A 143 13.08 21.31 1.11
N ASP A 144 14.19 21.08 1.81
CA ASP A 144 14.55 21.81 3.04
C ASP A 144 15.24 23.17 2.74
N LYS A 145 15.38 23.52 1.46
CA LYS A 145 15.84 24.84 0.98
C LYS A 145 14.69 25.70 0.52
#